data_3d3fa0921daa8a4fbaafca930691f88f
#
_entry.id   3d3fa0921daa8a4fbaafca930691f88f
#
_cell.length_a   1.000
_cell.length_b   1.000
_cell.length_c   1.000
_cell.angle_alpha   90.00
_cell.angle_beta   90.00
_cell.angle_gamma   90.00
#
_symmetry.space_group_name_H-M   'P 1'
#
loop_
_entity.id
_entity.type
_entity.pdbx_description
1 polymer ?
#
loop_
_entity_poly.entity_id
_entity_poly.type
_entity_poly.pdbx_seq_one_letter_code
_entity_poly.pdbx_strand_id
1 'polypeptide(L)'
;MKTLIILMLLGLSINGNAQSKFGFPELPYSYDALEVFVDKTTMDIHYNRHHRAYYNNFVKAADEHNLNAMTLEEIFAQVSKYPATIRNNGGGYYNHNLFWEVMSPDGGGKPAGALLKAIDETFGSFDAFKKKFEAAAAGQFGSGWAWLSVDGNGKLFVSSTPNQDNPLMDVATERGTPILGLDVWEHAYYLHYQNMRGTYAGNFWKVVSWDAVEKNYKNALSPK
;
A
#
# COMPACT_ATOMS: atom_id res chain seq x y z
N MET A 1 -12.05 73.27 4.10
CA MET A 1 -12.64 72.04 3.62
C MET A 1 -11.51 70.98 3.47
N LYS A 2 -11.45 69.99 4.37
CA LYS A 2 -10.43 68.92 4.32
C LYS A 2 -11.08 67.70 3.69
N THR A 3 -10.62 67.31 2.48
CA THR A 3 -11.13 66.18 1.74
C THR A 3 -10.47 64.92 2.30
N LEU A 4 -11.26 64.01 2.86
CA LEU A 4 -10.81 62.71 3.38
C LEU A 4 -10.85 61.70 2.24
N ILE A 5 -9.67 61.20 1.80
CA ILE A 5 -9.56 60.14 0.83
C ILE A 5 -9.56 58.80 1.59
N ILE A 6 -10.64 58.02 1.44
CA ILE A 6 -10.74 56.64 1.96
C ILE A 6 -10.14 55.70 0.92
N LEU A 7 -8.94 55.11 1.21
CA LEU A 7 -8.36 54.06 0.44
C LEU A 7 -9.10 52.74 0.80
N MET A 8 -9.90 52.21 -0.13
CA MET A 8 -10.40 50.82 -0.05
C MET A 8 -9.30 49.88 -0.45
N LEU A 9 -8.74 49.14 0.52
CA LEU A 9 -7.90 47.98 0.26
C LEU A 9 -8.78 46.79 -0.18
N LEU A 10 -8.83 46.50 -1.48
CA LEU A 10 -9.35 45.23 -1.98
C LEU A 10 -8.37 44.12 -1.59
N GLY A 11 -8.72 43.34 -0.58
CA GLY A 11 -8.03 42.09 -0.27
C GLY A 11 -8.28 41.08 -1.39
N LEU A 12 -7.29 40.85 -2.28
CA LEU A 12 -7.28 39.67 -3.17
C LEU A 12 -7.04 38.44 -2.29
N SER A 13 -8.12 37.72 -2.02
CA SER A 13 -8.00 36.36 -1.51
C SER A 13 -7.43 35.46 -2.65
N ILE A 14 -6.13 35.23 -2.62
CA ILE A 14 -5.51 34.20 -3.46
C ILE A 14 -5.94 32.86 -2.85
N ASN A 15 -7.01 32.27 -3.36
CA ASN A 15 -7.31 30.87 -3.19
C ASN A 15 -6.25 30.07 -3.98
N GLY A 16 -5.07 29.91 -3.40
CA GLY A 16 -4.10 28.96 -3.89
C GLY A 16 -4.65 27.58 -3.65
N ASN A 17 -5.24 26.95 -4.66
CA ASN A 17 -5.43 25.52 -4.65
C ASN A 17 -4.04 24.89 -4.48
N ALA A 18 -3.71 24.49 -3.27
CA ALA A 18 -2.53 23.69 -3.01
C ALA A 18 -2.71 22.39 -3.82
N GLN A 19 -1.96 22.27 -4.90
CA GLN A 19 -1.97 21.05 -5.71
C GLN A 19 -1.62 19.87 -4.77
N SER A 20 -2.46 18.83 -4.78
CA SER A 20 -2.24 17.63 -3.96
C SER A 20 -0.83 17.10 -4.21
N LYS A 21 -0.08 16.82 -3.13
CA LYS A 21 1.24 16.18 -3.22
C LYS A 21 1.14 14.69 -3.54
N PHE A 22 -0.05 14.11 -3.51
CA PHE A 22 -0.28 12.72 -3.84
C PHE A 22 -0.31 12.55 -5.37
N GLY A 23 0.62 11.75 -5.90
CA GLY A 23 0.72 11.45 -7.32
C GLY A 23 0.30 10.00 -7.61
N PHE A 24 -0.39 9.78 -8.74
CA PHE A 24 -0.67 8.41 -9.18
C PHE A 24 0.61 7.81 -9.78
N PRO A 25 1.13 6.67 -9.26
CA PRO A 25 2.38 6.10 -9.73
C PRO A 25 2.23 5.50 -11.13
N GLU A 26 3.30 5.52 -11.90
CA GLU A 26 3.39 4.71 -13.12
C GLU A 26 3.77 3.27 -12.75
N LEU A 27 3.24 2.29 -13.51
CA LEU A 27 3.69 0.90 -13.39
C LEU A 27 5.13 0.78 -13.90
N PRO A 28 6.02 0.10 -13.16
CA PRO A 28 7.41 -0.08 -13.61
C PRO A 28 7.57 -1.18 -14.69
N TYR A 29 6.47 -1.80 -15.13
CA TYR A 29 6.43 -2.88 -16.11
C TYR A 29 5.12 -2.84 -16.92
N SER A 30 5.10 -3.53 -18.07
CA SER A 30 3.89 -3.65 -18.90
C SER A 30 2.84 -4.57 -18.25
N TYR A 31 1.57 -4.45 -18.66
CA TYR A 31 0.47 -5.23 -18.07
C TYR A 31 0.61 -6.75 -18.27
N ASP A 32 1.33 -7.20 -19.27
CA ASP A 32 1.59 -8.60 -19.58
C ASP A 32 2.90 -9.14 -18.98
N ALA A 33 3.67 -8.30 -18.30
CA ALA A 33 4.98 -8.69 -17.77
C ALA A 33 4.92 -9.71 -16.62
N LEU A 34 3.77 -9.80 -15.92
CA LEU A 34 3.60 -10.67 -14.76
C LEU A 34 2.68 -11.88 -15.04
N GLU A 35 2.53 -12.32 -16.28
CA GLU A 35 1.61 -13.43 -16.66
C GLU A 35 1.92 -14.79 -16.01
N VAL A 36 3.13 -14.96 -15.48
CA VAL A 36 3.47 -16.13 -14.63
C VAL A 36 2.73 -16.11 -13.28
N PHE A 37 2.11 -14.96 -12.93
CA PHE A 37 1.39 -14.73 -11.69
C PHE A 37 -0.04 -14.25 -11.93
N VAL A 38 -0.23 -13.18 -12.69
CA VAL A 38 -1.56 -12.64 -13.04
C VAL A 38 -1.62 -12.28 -14.52
N ASP A 39 -2.80 -12.47 -15.12
CA ASP A 39 -3.03 -12.19 -16.53
C ASP A 39 -3.10 -10.68 -16.81
N LYS A 40 -2.84 -10.32 -18.08
CA LYS A 40 -2.86 -8.94 -18.58
C LYS A 40 -4.18 -8.21 -18.29
N THR A 41 -5.31 -8.91 -18.43
CA THR A 41 -6.65 -8.31 -18.23
C THR A 41 -6.85 -7.95 -16.77
N THR A 42 -6.46 -8.83 -15.85
CA THR A 42 -6.45 -8.56 -14.40
C THR A 42 -5.58 -7.34 -14.10
N MET A 43 -4.34 -7.29 -14.63
CA MET A 43 -3.43 -6.17 -14.41
C MET A 43 -4.00 -4.83 -14.89
N ASP A 44 -4.57 -4.77 -16.10
CA ASP A 44 -5.17 -3.56 -16.65
C ASP A 44 -6.35 -3.07 -15.79
N ILE A 45 -7.29 -3.97 -15.46
CA ILE A 45 -8.45 -3.64 -14.63
C ILE A 45 -8.01 -3.22 -13.23
N HIS A 46 -7.09 -3.95 -12.62
CA HIS A 46 -6.63 -3.72 -11.26
C HIS A 46 -5.96 -2.35 -11.12
N TYR A 47 -5.06 -2.00 -12.05
CA TYR A 47 -4.36 -0.71 -12.04
C TYR A 47 -5.26 0.45 -12.52
N ASN A 48 -5.89 0.33 -13.70
CA ASN A 48 -6.60 1.45 -14.33
C ASN A 48 -8.01 1.68 -13.77
N ARG A 49 -8.62 0.69 -13.09
CA ARG A 49 -9.97 0.80 -12.54
C ARG A 49 -9.94 0.85 -11.01
N HIS A 50 -9.45 -0.20 -10.34
CA HIS A 50 -9.46 -0.28 -8.88
C HIS A 50 -8.49 0.72 -8.25
N HIS A 51 -7.21 0.65 -8.55
CA HIS A 51 -6.21 1.55 -7.97
C HIS A 51 -6.46 3.02 -8.36
N ARG A 52 -6.78 3.29 -9.62
CA ARG A 52 -7.11 4.64 -10.09
C ARG A 52 -8.33 5.23 -9.37
N ALA A 53 -9.36 4.43 -9.10
CA ALA A 53 -10.53 4.89 -8.36
C ALA A 53 -10.18 5.22 -6.90
N TYR A 54 -9.39 4.37 -6.22
CA TYR A 54 -8.91 4.67 -4.86
C TYR A 54 -8.12 5.97 -4.82
N TYR A 55 -7.18 6.16 -5.74
CA TYR A 55 -6.41 7.40 -5.84
C TYR A 55 -7.32 8.64 -6.02
N ASN A 56 -8.18 8.63 -7.02
CA ASN A 56 -9.04 9.78 -7.33
C ASN A 56 -9.96 10.12 -6.15
N ASN A 57 -10.57 9.11 -5.52
CA ASN A 57 -11.45 9.31 -4.38
C ASN A 57 -10.68 9.78 -3.14
N PHE A 58 -9.46 9.26 -2.93
CA PHE A 58 -8.63 9.69 -1.81
C PHE A 58 -8.18 11.14 -1.95
N VAL A 59 -7.66 11.53 -3.13
CA VAL A 59 -7.20 12.91 -3.37
C VAL A 59 -8.34 13.91 -3.13
N LYS A 60 -9.53 13.61 -3.65
CA LYS A 60 -10.71 14.44 -3.42
C LYS A 60 -11.06 14.52 -1.93
N ALA A 61 -11.12 13.40 -1.22
CA ALA A 61 -11.45 13.38 0.20
C ALA A 61 -10.34 14.05 1.06
N ALA A 62 -9.06 13.89 0.69
CA ALA A 62 -7.96 14.55 1.38
C ALA A 62 -8.02 16.08 1.24
N ASP A 63 -8.42 16.60 0.08
CA ASP A 63 -8.64 18.02 -0.15
C ASP A 63 -9.80 18.54 0.71
N GLU A 64 -10.95 17.85 0.68
CA GLU A 64 -12.14 18.21 1.49
C GLU A 64 -11.85 18.24 3.01
N HIS A 65 -10.89 17.44 3.47
CA HIS A 65 -10.49 17.34 4.88
C HIS A 65 -9.18 18.08 5.22
N ASN A 66 -8.62 18.87 4.30
CA ASN A 66 -7.37 19.63 4.48
C ASN A 66 -6.16 18.75 4.85
N LEU A 67 -6.05 17.56 4.28
CA LEU A 67 -4.98 16.59 4.55
C LEU A 67 -3.80 16.69 3.58
N ASN A 68 -3.83 17.59 2.61
CA ASN A 68 -2.81 17.71 1.55
C ASN A 68 -1.39 18.03 2.08
N ALA A 69 -1.25 18.54 3.30
CA ALA A 69 0.04 18.79 3.94
C ALA A 69 0.62 17.56 4.65
N MET A 70 -0.19 16.56 4.96
CA MET A 70 0.19 15.35 5.70
C MET A 70 0.72 14.25 4.77
N THR A 71 1.56 13.36 5.30
CA THR A 71 1.92 12.10 4.65
C THR A 71 0.82 11.05 4.84
N LEU A 72 0.83 9.97 4.03
CA LEU A 72 -0.10 8.86 4.23
C LEU A 72 0.10 8.21 5.61
N GLU A 73 1.35 8.06 6.05
CA GLU A 73 1.68 7.51 7.37
C GLU A 73 1.10 8.36 8.52
N GLU A 74 1.20 9.69 8.43
CA GLU A 74 0.61 10.61 9.40
C GLU A 74 -0.92 10.52 9.42
N ILE A 75 -1.55 10.35 8.25
CA ILE A 75 -3.00 10.17 8.14
C ILE A 75 -3.40 8.81 8.75
N PHE A 76 -2.69 7.73 8.43
CA PHE A 76 -3.01 6.38 8.92
C PHE A 76 -2.77 6.22 10.41
N ALA A 77 -1.76 6.89 10.97
CA ALA A 77 -1.51 6.88 12.42
C ALA A 77 -2.69 7.39 13.27
N GLN A 78 -3.66 8.04 12.64
CA GLN A 78 -4.85 8.59 13.28
C GLN A 78 -6.11 8.42 12.40
N VAL A 79 -6.14 7.41 11.53
CA VAL A 79 -7.22 7.20 10.55
C VAL A 79 -8.58 7.02 11.20
N SER A 80 -8.63 6.54 12.43
CA SER A 80 -9.87 6.43 13.23
C SER A 80 -10.60 7.76 13.43
N LYS A 81 -9.91 8.90 13.29
CA LYS A 81 -10.49 10.25 13.42
C LYS A 81 -11.14 10.75 12.12
N TYR A 82 -10.90 10.06 11.00
CA TYR A 82 -11.37 10.48 9.68
C TYR A 82 -12.54 9.62 9.20
N PRO A 83 -13.33 10.11 8.24
CA PRO A 83 -14.39 9.33 7.62
C PRO A 83 -13.87 8.07 6.93
N ALA A 84 -14.74 7.05 6.81
CA ALA A 84 -14.42 5.80 6.09
C ALA A 84 -13.90 6.02 4.67
N THR A 85 -14.29 7.12 4.02
CA THR A 85 -13.79 7.51 2.69
C THR A 85 -12.26 7.71 2.68
N ILE A 86 -11.70 8.37 3.71
CA ILE A 86 -10.23 8.52 3.87
C ILE A 86 -9.59 7.17 4.15
N ARG A 87 -10.11 6.38 5.10
CA ARG A 87 -9.59 5.07 5.46
C ARG A 87 -9.57 4.12 4.27
N ASN A 88 -10.71 3.96 3.60
CA ASN A 88 -10.84 2.98 2.52
C ASN A 88 -10.07 3.39 1.26
N ASN A 89 -10.18 4.66 0.84
CA ASN A 89 -9.54 5.09 -0.41
C ASN A 89 -8.06 5.41 -0.20
N GLY A 90 -7.69 6.01 0.94
CA GLY A 90 -6.28 6.21 1.29
C GLY A 90 -5.54 4.88 1.47
N GLY A 91 -6.17 3.93 2.17
CA GLY A 91 -5.66 2.57 2.29
C GLY A 91 -5.49 1.90 0.95
N GLY A 92 -6.54 1.91 0.11
CA GLY A 92 -6.46 1.34 -1.25
C GLY A 92 -5.38 1.98 -2.10
N TYR A 93 -5.23 3.29 -2.06
CA TYR A 93 -4.16 3.99 -2.78
C TYR A 93 -2.77 3.57 -2.30
N TYR A 94 -2.52 3.56 -0.99
CA TYR A 94 -1.22 3.14 -0.42
C TYR A 94 -0.90 1.67 -0.69
N ASN A 95 -1.87 0.78 -0.43
CA ASN A 95 -1.68 -0.65 -0.54
C ASN A 95 -1.30 -1.06 -1.96
N HIS A 96 -1.95 -0.48 -2.96
CA HIS A 96 -1.65 -0.74 -4.37
C HIS A 96 -0.31 -0.12 -4.81
N ASN A 97 0.08 1.07 -4.29
CA ASN A 97 1.41 1.61 -4.54
C ASN A 97 2.49 0.61 -4.13
N LEU A 98 2.41 0.09 -2.90
CA LEU A 98 3.34 -0.91 -2.40
C LEU A 98 3.29 -2.21 -3.22
N PHE A 99 2.08 -2.66 -3.58
CA PHE A 99 1.89 -3.91 -4.33
C PHE A 99 2.61 -3.89 -5.68
N TRP A 100 2.48 -2.80 -6.43
CA TRP A 100 3.19 -2.66 -7.71
C TRP A 100 4.71 -2.57 -7.53
N GLU A 101 5.19 -1.86 -6.50
CA GLU A 101 6.62 -1.69 -6.23
C GLU A 101 7.30 -3.03 -5.86
N VAL A 102 6.62 -3.90 -5.12
CA VAL A 102 7.21 -5.17 -4.64
C VAL A 102 7.11 -6.32 -5.63
N MET A 103 6.65 -6.08 -6.86
CA MET A 103 6.62 -7.07 -7.93
C MET A 103 7.54 -6.68 -9.09
N SER A 104 8.06 -7.69 -9.79
CA SER A 104 8.92 -7.52 -10.97
C SER A 104 8.80 -8.74 -11.88
N PRO A 105 8.87 -8.56 -13.22
CA PRO A 105 9.02 -9.67 -14.16
C PRO A 105 10.32 -10.48 -13.95
N ASP A 106 11.36 -9.82 -13.41
CA ASP A 106 12.65 -10.43 -13.05
C ASP A 106 12.68 -10.86 -11.56
N GLY A 107 11.52 -10.90 -10.90
CA GLY A 107 11.36 -11.26 -9.50
C GLY A 107 11.50 -12.75 -9.23
N GLY A 108 11.19 -13.13 -8.01
CA GLY A 108 11.25 -14.52 -7.56
C GLY A 108 12.51 -14.87 -6.77
N GLY A 109 12.72 -16.18 -6.57
CA GLY A 109 13.83 -16.64 -5.74
C GLY A 109 13.62 -16.37 -4.24
N LYS A 110 14.65 -15.85 -3.56
CA LYS A 110 14.63 -15.53 -2.13
C LYS A 110 15.43 -14.27 -1.86
N PRO A 111 15.13 -13.54 -0.76
CA PRO A 111 15.93 -12.38 -0.37
C PRO A 111 17.37 -12.76 -0.03
N ALA A 112 18.23 -11.77 0.08
CA ALA A 112 19.61 -11.90 0.52
C ALA A 112 19.90 -10.95 1.67
N GLY A 113 21.13 -10.91 2.14
CA GLY A 113 21.63 -9.87 3.06
C GLY A 113 20.88 -9.76 4.40
N ALA A 114 20.57 -8.53 4.79
CA ALA A 114 20.00 -8.24 6.10
C ALA A 114 18.54 -8.71 6.21
N LEU A 115 17.78 -8.62 5.16
CA LEU A 115 16.38 -9.09 5.15
C LEU A 115 16.28 -10.61 5.32
N LEU A 116 17.10 -11.40 4.59
CA LEU A 116 17.12 -12.86 4.77
C LEU A 116 17.49 -13.23 6.20
N LYS A 117 18.52 -12.59 6.77
CA LYS A 117 18.92 -12.83 8.16
C LYS A 117 17.78 -12.54 9.14
N ALA A 118 17.08 -11.41 8.98
CA ALA A 118 15.97 -11.04 9.84
C ALA A 118 14.76 -12.03 9.69
N ILE A 119 14.53 -12.52 8.47
CA ILE A 119 13.52 -13.55 8.21
C ILE A 119 13.87 -14.86 8.92
N ASP A 120 15.12 -15.33 8.79
CA ASP A 120 15.57 -16.57 9.42
C ASP A 120 15.54 -16.44 10.96
N GLU A 121 15.97 -15.31 11.52
CA GLU A 121 15.91 -15.04 12.96
C GLU A 121 14.49 -14.99 13.50
N THR A 122 13.54 -14.45 12.72
CA THR A 122 12.16 -14.25 13.17
C THR A 122 11.29 -15.50 12.98
N PHE A 123 11.46 -16.18 11.85
CA PHE A 123 10.56 -17.27 11.43
C PHE A 123 11.25 -18.64 11.42
N GLY A 124 12.57 -18.72 11.65
CA GLY A 124 13.37 -19.93 11.63
C GLY A 124 13.92 -20.30 10.25
N SER A 125 13.24 -19.90 9.18
CA SER A 125 13.69 -20.06 7.79
C SER A 125 12.82 -19.26 6.82
N PHE A 126 13.33 -19.02 5.60
CA PHE A 126 12.56 -18.43 4.52
C PHE A 126 11.31 -19.26 4.15
N ASP A 127 11.41 -20.59 4.14
CA ASP A 127 10.28 -21.46 3.84
C ASP A 127 9.21 -21.41 4.96
N ALA A 128 9.59 -21.29 6.21
CA ALA A 128 8.67 -21.11 7.32
C ALA A 128 7.96 -19.75 7.23
N PHE A 129 8.69 -18.69 6.87
CA PHE A 129 8.08 -17.39 6.57
C PHE A 129 7.05 -17.47 5.45
N LYS A 130 7.40 -18.08 4.30
CA LYS A 130 6.47 -18.24 3.17
C LYS A 130 5.18 -18.93 3.61
N LYS A 131 5.29 -20.06 4.31
CA LYS A 131 4.13 -20.81 4.82
C LYS A 131 3.26 -19.92 5.73
N LYS A 132 3.87 -19.13 6.61
CA LYS A 132 3.13 -18.21 7.50
C LYS A 132 2.42 -17.12 6.71
N PHE A 133 3.07 -16.53 5.71
CA PHE A 133 2.50 -15.50 4.85
C PHE A 133 1.35 -16.07 4.00
N GLU A 134 1.54 -17.21 3.37
CA GLU A 134 0.49 -17.92 2.61
C GLU A 134 -0.72 -18.28 3.49
N ALA A 135 -0.48 -18.70 4.73
CA ALA A 135 -1.54 -18.98 5.68
C ALA A 135 -2.33 -17.69 6.06
N ALA A 136 -1.65 -16.56 6.23
CA ALA A 136 -2.30 -15.27 6.48
C ALA A 136 -3.13 -14.83 5.25
N ALA A 137 -2.61 -14.99 4.03
CA ALA A 137 -3.31 -14.69 2.79
C ALA A 137 -4.58 -15.55 2.60
N ALA A 138 -4.46 -16.87 2.80
CA ALA A 138 -5.56 -17.80 2.66
C ALA A 138 -6.60 -17.65 3.79
N GLY A 139 -6.14 -17.34 5.02
CA GLY A 139 -6.97 -17.22 6.20
C GLY A 139 -7.72 -15.89 6.30
N GLN A 140 -7.36 -14.87 5.51
CA GLN A 140 -8.09 -13.61 5.49
C GLN A 140 -9.51 -13.83 4.96
N PHE A 141 -10.51 -13.74 5.86
CA PHE A 141 -11.89 -13.92 5.48
C PHE A 141 -12.40 -12.73 4.65
N GLY A 142 -12.96 -13.01 3.48
CA GLY A 142 -13.43 -11.98 2.55
C GLY A 142 -12.27 -11.21 1.88
N SER A 143 -12.51 -9.95 1.59
CA SER A 143 -11.53 -9.04 0.97
C SER A 143 -10.51 -8.56 2.00
N GLY A 144 -9.27 -8.38 1.58
CA GLY A 144 -8.22 -7.86 2.44
C GLY A 144 -6.83 -8.04 1.85
N TRP A 145 -5.84 -8.01 2.73
CA TRP A 145 -4.42 -8.05 2.39
C TRP A 145 -3.65 -8.93 3.37
N ALA A 146 -2.59 -9.58 2.87
CA ALA A 146 -1.57 -10.20 3.70
C ALA A 146 -0.29 -9.34 3.68
N TRP A 147 0.40 -9.25 4.82
CA TRP A 147 1.53 -8.36 5.02
C TRP A 147 2.74 -9.05 5.64
N LEU A 148 3.94 -8.64 5.19
CA LEU A 148 5.16 -8.69 5.99
C LEU A 148 5.48 -7.26 6.43
N SER A 149 5.64 -7.02 7.73
CA SER A 149 5.84 -5.69 8.29
C SER A 149 6.98 -5.68 9.31
N VAL A 150 7.49 -4.48 9.60
CA VAL A 150 8.46 -4.20 10.65
C VAL A 150 7.76 -3.47 11.79
N ASP A 151 7.84 -3.98 13.00
CA ASP A 151 7.27 -3.33 14.18
C ASP A 151 8.15 -2.16 14.70
N GLY A 152 7.67 -1.44 15.71
CA GLY A 152 8.40 -0.33 16.33
C GLY A 152 9.73 -0.70 17.00
N ASN A 153 10.03 -2.00 17.15
CA ASN A 153 11.31 -2.50 17.69
C ASN A 153 12.24 -3.04 16.58
N GLY A 154 11.86 -2.87 15.30
CA GLY A 154 12.60 -3.37 14.15
C GLY A 154 12.42 -4.85 13.87
N LYS A 155 11.45 -5.52 14.51
CA LYS A 155 11.19 -6.95 14.33
C LYS A 155 10.17 -7.20 13.23
N LEU A 156 10.41 -8.24 12.43
CA LEU A 156 9.47 -8.68 11.39
C LEU A 156 8.25 -9.40 11.98
N PHE A 157 7.10 -9.18 11.38
CA PHE A 157 5.89 -9.96 11.65
C PHE A 157 5.03 -10.13 10.39
N VAL A 158 4.22 -11.19 10.36
CA VAL A 158 3.24 -11.46 9.32
C VAL A 158 1.85 -11.26 9.89
N SER A 159 1.01 -10.49 9.20
CA SER A 159 -0.39 -10.23 9.56
C SER A 159 -1.30 -10.24 8.35
N SER A 160 -2.61 -10.16 8.59
CA SER A 160 -3.60 -9.82 7.56
C SER A 160 -4.54 -8.75 8.06
N THR A 161 -5.11 -7.97 7.13
CA THR A 161 -6.06 -6.90 7.42
C THR A 161 -7.27 -6.98 6.50
N PRO A 162 -8.48 -6.63 6.98
CA PRO A 162 -9.68 -6.63 6.14
C PRO A 162 -9.72 -5.42 5.21
N ASN A 163 -10.44 -5.57 4.11
CA ASN A 163 -10.71 -4.50 3.15
C ASN A 163 -9.45 -3.79 2.66
N GLN A 164 -9.35 -2.47 2.85
CA GLN A 164 -8.18 -1.67 2.49
C GLN A 164 -7.38 -1.20 3.70
N ASP A 165 -7.61 -1.79 4.87
CA ASP A 165 -6.78 -1.54 6.05
C ASP A 165 -5.35 -2.04 5.83
N ASN A 166 -4.41 -1.40 6.52
CA ASN A 166 -3.01 -1.80 6.52
C ASN A 166 -2.35 -1.60 7.90
N PRO A 167 -1.16 -2.18 8.15
CA PRO A 167 -0.50 -2.12 9.45
C PRO A 167 -0.06 -0.73 9.94
N LEU A 168 -0.07 0.31 9.09
CA LEU A 168 0.20 1.70 9.51
C LEU A 168 -0.99 2.32 10.25
N MET A 169 -2.18 1.78 10.06
CA MET A 169 -3.42 2.36 10.59
C MET A 169 -3.56 2.14 12.09
N ASP A 170 -4.04 3.16 12.81
CA ASP A 170 -4.31 3.08 14.25
C ASP A 170 -5.45 2.10 14.60
N VAL A 171 -6.23 1.66 13.62
CA VAL A 171 -7.28 0.64 13.74
C VAL A 171 -6.79 -0.79 13.49
N ALA A 172 -5.53 -0.98 13.05
CA ALA A 172 -4.96 -2.31 12.83
C ALA A 172 -4.62 -2.99 14.16
N THR A 173 -4.90 -4.29 14.26
CA THR A 173 -4.60 -5.10 15.46
C THR A 173 -3.09 -5.23 15.66
N GLU A 174 -2.34 -5.48 14.58
CA GLU A 174 -0.88 -5.53 14.60
C GLU A 174 -0.35 -4.37 13.75
N ARG A 175 0.48 -3.52 14.37
CA ARG A 175 0.94 -2.26 13.78
C ARG A 175 2.42 -2.27 13.46
N GLY A 176 2.76 -1.71 12.31
CA GLY A 176 4.14 -1.59 11.84
C GLY A 176 4.20 -1.00 10.46
N THR A 177 5.40 -0.93 9.90
CA THR A 177 5.64 -0.47 8.53
C THR A 177 5.59 -1.66 7.58
N PRO A 178 4.61 -1.78 6.68
CA PRO A 178 4.57 -2.87 5.70
C PRO A 178 5.71 -2.73 4.70
N ILE A 179 6.38 -3.86 4.42
CA ILE A 179 7.50 -3.95 3.47
C ILE A 179 7.17 -4.86 2.29
N LEU A 180 6.18 -5.76 2.44
CA LEU A 180 5.62 -6.62 1.42
C LEU A 180 4.12 -6.75 1.67
N GLY A 181 3.32 -6.64 0.62
CA GLY A 181 1.87 -6.81 0.67
C GLY A 181 1.36 -7.68 -0.48
N LEU A 182 0.34 -8.48 -0.21
CA LEU A 182 -0.38 -9.24 -1.22
C LEU A 182 -1.87 -8.92 -1.12
N ASP A 183 -2.44 -8.45 -2.22
CA ASP A 183 -3.88 -8.23 -2.37
C ASP A 183 -4.61 -9.59 -2.43
N VAL A 184 -5.55 -9.82 -1.52
CA VAL A 184 -6.40 -11.01 -1.51
C VAL A 184 -7.88 -10.68 -1.75
N TRP A 185 -8.17 -9.49 -2.23
CA TRP A 185 -9.45 -9.18 -2.86
C TRP A 185 -9.64 -10.06 -4.10
N GLU A 186 -10.84 -10.53 -4.36
CA GLU A 186 -11.11 -11.42 -5.51
C GLU A 186 -10.78 -10.77 -6.85
N HIS A 187 -10.90 -9.44 -6.97
CA HIS A 187 -10.53 -8.73 -8.20
C HIS A 187 -9.06 -8.88 -8.58
N ALA A 188 -8.18 -9.19 -7.62
CA ALA A 188 -6.76 -9.35 -7.87
C ALA A 188 -6.41 -10.70 -8.54
N TYR A 189 -7.30 -11.71 -8.47
CA TYR A 189 -6.93 -13.06 -8.89
C TYR A 189 -8.04 -13.85 -9.57
N TYR A 190 -9.31 -13.43 -9.52
CA TYR A 190 -10.44 -14.28 -9.88
C TYR A 190 -10.45 -14.71 -11.35
N LEU A 191 -10.05 -13.85 -12.29
CA LEU A 191 -10.02 -14.18 -13.71
C LEU A 191 -9.03 -15.32 -14.01
N HIS A 192 -7.91 -15.39 -13.30
CA HIS A 192 -6.87 -16.40 -13.53
C HIS A 192 -7.03 -17.63 -12.61
N TYR A 193 -7.45 -17.43 -11.36
CA TYR A 193 -7.45 -18.48 -10.33
C TYR A 193 -8.84 -18.87 -9.81
N GLN A 194 -9.89 -18.16 -10.15
CA GLN A 194 -11.23 -18.30 -9.60
C GLN A 194 -11.19 -18.37 -8.05
N ASN A 195 -11.70 -19.45 -7.46
CA ASN A 195 -11.72 -19.64 -6.01
C ASN A 195 -10.39 -20.12 -5.41
N MET A 196 -9.34 -20.30 -6.21
CA MET A 196 -8.07 -20.91 -5.76
C MET A 196 -7.10 -19.87 -5.19
N ARG A 197 -7.54 -19.09 -4.16
CA ARG A 197 -6.71 -18.07 -3.49
C ARG A 197 -5.37 -18.61 -3.01
N GLY A 198 -5.33 -19.84 -2.48
CA GLY A 198 -4.07 -20.47 -2.03
C GLY A 198 -3.05 -20.66 -3.15
N THR A 199 -3.51 -21.03 -4.35
CA THR A 199 -2.65 -21.16 -5.53
C THR A 199 -2.13 -19.80 -5.99
N TYR A 200 -2.98 -18.77 -5.97
CA TYR A 200 -2.58 -17.38 -6.24
C TYR A 200 -1.49 -16.91 -5.26
N ALA A 201 -1.72 -17.08 -3.95
CA ALA A 201 -0.74 -16.72 -2.93
C ALA A 201 0.60 -17.47 -3.08
N GLY A 202 0.56 -18.78 -3.41
CA GLY A 202 1.76 -19.58 -3.68
C GLY A 202 2.51 -19.17 -4.96
N ASN A 203 1.81 -18.64 -5.98
CA ASN A 203 2.44 -18.15 -7.21
C ASN A 203 3.02 -16.74 -7.07
N PHE A 204 2.63 -15.96 -6.06
CA PHE A 204 3.16 -14.62 -5.81
C PHE A 204 4.67 -14.59 -5.69
N TRP A 205 5.26 -15.61 -5.10
CA TRP A 205 6.71 -15.72 -4.93
C TRP A 205 7.52 -15.74 -6.23
N LYS A 206 6.87 -15.97 -7.38
CA LYS A 206 7.52 -15.97 -8.70
C LYS A 206 7.85 -14.57 -9.20
N VAL A 207 7.19 -13.55 -8.65
CA VAL A 207 7.27 -12.16 -9.11
C VAL A 207 7.71 -11.17 -8.03
N VAL A 208 7.97 -11.63 -6.79
CA VAL A 208 8.42 -10.74 -5.71
C VAL A 208 9.77 -10.13 -6.06
N SER A 209 9.85 -8.81 -6.06
CA SER A 209 11.09 -8.04 -6.14
C SER A 209 11.75 -7.95 -4.77
N TRP A 210 12.64 -8.89 -4.46
CA TRP A 210 13.32 -8.90 -3.18
C TRP A 210 14.22 -7.68 -2.95
N ASP A 211 14.72 -7.06 -4.02
CA ASP A 211 15.46 -5.79 -3.93
C ASP A 211 14.58 -4.65 -3.44
N ALA A 212 13.34 -4.56 -3.96
CA ALA A 212 12.36 -3.58 -3.49
C ALA A 212 11.96 -3.84 -2.02
N VAL A 213 11.71 -5.12 -1.66
CA VAL A 213 11.36 -5.49 -0.29
C VAL A 213 12.52 -5.20 0.68
N GLU A 214 13.77 -5.47 0.28
CA GLU A 214 14.96 -5.12 1.10
C GLU A 214 15.12 -3.61 1.26
N LYS A 215 14.88 -2.84 0.20
CA LYS A 215 14.86 -1.37 0.28
C LYS A 215 13.82 -0.88 1.29
N ASN A 216 12.59 -1.43 1.20
CA ASN A 216 11.51 -1.10 2.13
C ASN A 216 11.87 -1.49 3.58
N TYR A 217 12.50 -2.64 3.77
CA TYR A 217 13.01 -3.08 5.07
C TYR A 217 14.02 -2.09 5.67
N LYS A 218 15.02 -1.68 4.88
CA LYS A 218 16.03 -0.69 5.33
C LYS A 218 15.39 0.66 5.67
N ASN A 219 14.43 1.10 4.85
CA ASN A 219 13.68 2.34 5.11
C ASN A 219 12.87 2.25 6.41
N ALA A 220 12.23 1.10 6.67
CA ALA A 220 11.45 0.88 7.89
C ALA A 220 12.30 0.89 9.18
N LEU A 221 13.59 0.54 9.07
CA LEU A 221 14.55 0.57 10.20
C LEU A 221 15.20 1.93 10.39
N SER A 222 15.11 2.85 9.42
CA SER A 222 15.74 4.17 9.52
C SER A 222 15.00 5.02 10.57
N PRO A 223 15.74 5.81 11.39
CA PRO A 223 15.11 6.76 12.30
C PRO A 223 14.19 7.73 11.54
N LYS A 224 12.98 7.90 12.06
CA LYS A 224 11.99 8.87 11.53
C LYS A 224 12.17 10.23 12.17
#